data_74fef93be6513cf302fd96d83a59ffb9
#
_entry.id   74fef93be6513cf302fd96d83a59ffb9
#
_cell.length_a   1.000
_cell.length_b   1.000
_cell.length_c   1.000
_cell.angle_alpha   90.00
_cell.angle_beta   90.00
_cell.angle_gamma   90.00
#
_symmetry.space_group_name_H-M   'P 1'
#
loop_
_entity.id
_entity.type
_entity.pdbx_description
1 polymer ?
#
loop_
_entity_poly.entity_id
_entity_poly.type
_entity_poly.pdbx_seq_one_letter_code
_entity_poly.pdbx_strand_id
1 'polypeptide(L)'
;MRLSATHVALLLTVALTPRLALASPQPAQTAAAPAARAAAAPLPKVRLVATGGTISNRDGGRLTAEELVLSMPGLDRYVRPEFEQFANVASSSLTLKQWVALAQRINTLFKEDPDLTGVVVTSGTDTLEETAYFLDLTVRSDKPVVVVGSMRNPSTLGYEGAANLLEGFRVAAEPAARGKGVLVVLNDEINSAREVTKTDALRLETFQSRAYGVLGVVDSDRVVFYRAVVKRNTKDSEFDVSQLDELPRVDIVLVYQGATGDVIKSMVDQGARGIVIASAGAGATSGTQFEGIQYAAGKGVFVVTSTRTGSGRIAARRRPATPGQQVYQIAAEDLAPLKARILLMLALTKTKDGNEIQRMFSEY
;
A
#
# COMPACT_ATOMS: atom_id res chain seq x y z
N MET A 1 -7.61 -27.17 -66.75
CA MET A 1 -8.88 -26.78 -67.42
C MET A 1 -9.11 -25.30 -67.14
N ARG A 2 -9.10 -24.50 -68.21
CA ARG A 2 -9.28 -23.03 -68.21
C ARG A 2 -10.74 -22.71 -67.90
N LEU A 3 -11.02 -21.60 -67.23
CA LEU A 3 -12.08 -20.67 -67.57
C LEU A 3 -11.87 -19.30 -66.92
N SER A 4 -11.84 -18.33 -67.74
CA SER A 4 -11.78 -16.90 -67.68
C SER A 4 -13.12 -16.31 -67.15
N ALA A 5 -13.06 -15.24 -66.39
CA ALA A 5 -14.20 -14.39 -66.09
C ALA A 5 -13.82 -12.91 -66.22
N THR A 6 -14.52 -12.28 -67.12
CA THR A 6 -14.38 -10.93 -67.66
C THR A 6 -14.91 -9.87 -66.69
N HIS A 7 -14.19 -8.76 -66.52
CA HIS A 7 -14.63 -7.58 -65.79
C HIS A 7 -15.43 -6.64 -66.74
N VAL A 8 -16.60 -6.23 -66.26
CA VAL A 8 -17.33 -5.10 -66.85
C VAL A 8 -17.27 -3.93 -65.88
N ALA A 9 -16.60 -2.88 -66.26
CA ALA A 9 -16.61 -1.63 -65.53
C ALA A 9 -17.69 -0.70 -66.06
N LEU A 10 -18.60 -0.28 -65.21
CA LEU A 10 -19.66 0.69 -65.52
C LEU A 10 -19.23 2.08 -64.98
N LEU A 11 -18.88 2.98 -65.90
CA LEU A 11 -18.59 4.38 -65.62
C LEU A 11 -19.88 5.20 -65.52
N LEU A 12 -20.23 5.68 -64.36
CA LEU A 12 -21.28 6.69 -64.15
C LEU A 12 -20.65 8.07 -64.14
N THR A 13 -20.90 8.86 -65.18
CA THR A 13 -20.57 10.30 -65.24
C THR A 13 -21.67 11.10 -64.58
N VAL A 14 -21.37 11.74 -63.46
CA VAL A 14 -22.28 12.70 -62.78
C VAL A 14 -21.89 14.11 -63.25
N ALA A 15 -22.75 14.76 -63.99
CA ALA A 15 -22.60 16.17 -64.39
C ALA A 15 -22.94 17.07 -63.18
N LEU A 16 -21.89 17.82 -62.70
CA LEU A 16 -22.08 18.92 -61.74
C LEU A 16 -22.47 20.22 -62.45
N THR A 17 -23.68 20.71 -62.17
CA THR A 17 -24.08 22.05 -62.51
C THR A 17 -23.81 22.98 -61.32
N PRO A 18 -23.12 24.11 -61.47
CA PRO A 18 -22.94 25.03 -60.34
C PRO A 18 -24.21 25.83 -60.10
N ARG A 19 -24.81 25.66 -58.93
CA ARG A 19 -25.82 26.60 -58.40
C ARG A 19 -25.11 27.76 -57.67
N LEU A 20 -25.23 28.96 -58.18
CA LEU A 20 -24.89 30.17 -57.44
C LEU A 20 -25.91 30.32 -56.28
N ALA A 21 -25.47 30.09 -55.07
CA ALA A 21 -26.21 30.44 -53.89
C ALA A 21 -25.92 31.91 -53.51
N LEU A 22 -26.94 32.74 -53.53
CA LEU A 22 -26.92 34.09 -53.00
C LEU A 22 -26.75 34.01 -51.46
N ALA A 23 -25.63 34.51 -50.97
CA ALA A 23 -25.35 34.61 -49.55
C ALA A 23 -26.32 35.60 -48.87
N SER A 24 -27.13 35.12 -47.95
CA SER A 24 -27.89 35.98 -47.02
C SER A 24 -26.94 36.59 -45.99
N PRO A 25 -27.10 37.88 -45.61
CA PRO A 25 -26.26 38.49 -44.58
C PRO A 25 -26.49 37.80 -43.23
N GLN A 26 -25.44 37.23 -42.64
CA GLN A 26 -25.46 36.77 -41.27
C GLN A 26 -25.60 37.94 -40.30
N PRO A 27 -26.46 37.85 -39.28
CA PRO A 27 -26.48 38.84 -38.21
C PRO A 27 -25.15 38.86 -37.46
N ALA A 28 -24.62 40.03 -37.20
CA ALA A 28 -23.40 40.22 -36.43
C ALA A 28 -23.52 39.56 -35.06
N GLN A 29 -22.67 38.56 -34.81
CA GLN A 29 -22.51 37.97 -33.49
C GLN A 29 -21.92 39.05 -32.58
N THR A 30 -22.71 39.55 -31.64
CA THR A 30 -22.23 40.31 -30.49
C THR A 30 -21.23 39.45 -29.75
N ALA A 31 -19.97 39.87 -29.69
CA ALA A 31 -18.94 39.23 -28.90
C ALA A 31 -19.41 39.14 -27.46
N ALA A 32 -19.64 37.93 -26.99
CA ALA A 32 -19.91 37.69 -25.59
C ALA A 32 -18.69 38.15 -24.78
N ALA A 33 -18.92 38.98 -23.76
CA ALA A 33 -17.89 39.37 -22.82
C ALA A 33 -17.17 38.15 -22.28
N PRO A 34 -15.83 38.15 -22.08
CA PRO A 34 -15.11 37.03 -21.53
C PRO A 34 -15.70 36.65 -20.17
N ALA A 35 -16.23 35.47 -20.06
CA ALA A 35 -16.70 34.93 -18.78
C ALA A 35 -15.60 35.13 -17.74
N ALA A 36 -15.93 35.75 -16.63
CA ALA A 36 -15.02 35.97 -15.51
C ALA A 36 -14.40 34.62 -15.15
N ARG A 37 -13.07 34.52 -15.27
CA ARG A 37 -12.31 33.31 -14.93
C ARG A 37 -12.61 33.03 -13.47
N ALA A 38 -13.37 31.98 -13.20
CA ALA A 38 -13.62 31.54 -11.83
C ALA A 38 -12.26 31.44 -11.12
N ALA A 39 -12.13 32.03 -9.95
CA ALA A 39 -10.91 31.96 -9.16
C ALA A 39 -10.58 30.47 -8.99
N ALA A 40 -9.38 30.03 -9.39
CA ALA A 40 -8.94 28.67 -9.26
C ALA A 40 -9.05 28.27 -7.78
N ALA A 41 -9.67 27.12 -7.51
CA ALA A 41 -9.74 26.60 -6.15
C ALA A 41 -8.31 26.50 -5.57
N PRO A 42 -8.14 26.76 -4.26
CA PRO A 42 -6.82 26.67 -3.65
C PRO A 42 -6.27 25.26 -3.81
N LEU A 43 -4.97 25.14 -4.08
CA LEU A 43 -4.30 23.85 -4.22
C LEU A 43 -4.44 23.01 -2.95
N PRO A 44 -4.61 21.69 -3.07
CA PRO A 44 -4.71 20.77 -1.93
C PRO A 44 -3.47 20.87 -1.04
N LYS A 45 -3.68 20.85 0.27
CA LYS A 45 -2.61 20.83 1.27
C LYS A 45 -2.19 19.38 1.52
N VAL A 46 -0.93 19.06 1.31
CA VAL A 46 -0.37 17.71 1.55
C VAL A 46 0.87 17.83 2.40
N ARG A 47 0.97 16.98 3.44
CA ARG A 47 2.12 16.98 4.36
C ARG A 47 3.01 15.77 4.15
N LEU A 48 4.31 16.03 4.01
CA LEU A 48 5.36 15.03 4.09
C LEU A 48 5.69 14.74 5.56
N VAL A 49 5.62 13.48 5.97
CA VAL A 49 6.14 12.97 7.23
C VAL A 49 7.36 12.10 6.90
N ALA A 50 8.56 12.65 7.04
CA ALA A 50 9.79 11.99 6.63
C ALA A 50 10.32 11.07 7.74
N THR A 51 10.53 9.78 7.42
CA THR A 51 11.14 8.81 8.34
C THR A 51 12.57 8.43 7.97
N GLY A 52 13.06 8.86 6.80
CA GLY A 52 14.39 8.52 6.28
C GLY A 52 14.33 7.49 5.16
N GLY A 53 15.25 6.55 5.18
CA GLY A 53 15.41 5.52 4.15
C GLY A 53 16.40 5.92 3.04
N THR A 54 16.52 5.06 2.03
CA THR A 54 17.40 5.25 0.87
C THR A 54 17.08 6.53 0.12
N ILE A 55 15.82 6.93 0.06
CA ILE A 55 15.34 8.13 -0.60
C ILE A 55 15.99 9.42 -0.07
N SER A 56 16.40 9.42 1.19
CA SER A 56 17.10 10.55 1.83
C SER A 56 18.61 10.35 2.02
N ASN A 57 19.12 9.14 1.74
CA ASN A 57 20.51 8.77 2.05
C ASN A 57 21.45 9.24 0.92
N ARG A 58 22.32 10.22 1.18
CA ARG A 58 23.28 10.75 0.22
C ARG A 58 24.71 10.65 0.74
N ASP A 59 25.68 10.86 -0.11
CA ASP A 59 27.07 10.96 0.28
C ASP A 59 27.24 12.09 1.30
N GLY A 60 27.85 11.76 2.43
CA GLY A 60 28.07 12.71 3.53
C GLY A 60 26.88 12.96 4.46
N GLY A 61 25.75 12.26 4.31
CA GLY A 61 24.62 12.41 5.25
C GLY A 61 23.27 11.98 4.71
N ARG A 62 22.21 12.65 5.21
CA ARG A 62 20.84 12.39 4.81
C ARG A 62 20.11 13.70 4.51
N LEU A 63 19.27 13.68 3.49
CA LEU A 63 18.35 14.78 3.21
C LEU A 63 17.31 14.89 4.33
N THR A 64 17.01 16.12 4.70
CA THR A 64 15.90 16.45 5.60
C THR A 64 14.56 16.41 4.86
N ALA A 65 13.45 16.47 5.59
CA ALA A 65 12.12 16.57 5.00
C ALA A 65 11.99 17.83 4.10
N GLU A 66 12.57 18.95 4.51
CA GLU A 66 12.61 20.18 3.74
C GLU A 66 13.40 20.02 2.43
N GLU A 67 14.63 19.49 2.52
CA GLU A 67 15.47 19.24 1.33
C GLU A 67 14.78 18.28 0.34
N LEU A 68 14.06 17.26 0.83
CA LEU A 68 13.27 16.37 -0.02
C LEU A 68 12.16 17.13 -0.75
N VAL A 69 11.41 18.01 -0.08
CA VAL A 69 10.37 18.83 -0.73
C VAL A 69 10.99 19.77 -1.76
N LEU A 70 12.10 20.42 -1.44
CA LEU A 70 12.80 21.33 -2.34
C LEU A 70 13.44 20.61 -3.55
N SER A 71 13.65 19.29 -3.48
CA SER A 71 14.21 18.50 -4.58
C SER A 71 13.23 18.23 -5.73
N MET A 72 11.97 18.65 -5.61
CA MET A 72 10.90 18.38 -6.59
C MET A 72 10.49 19.65 -7.37
N PRO A 73 11.11 19.96 -8.51
CA PRO A 73 10.71 21.11 -9.33
C PRO A 73 9.26 21.00 -9.78
N GLY A 74 8.48 22.05 -9.56
CA GLY A 74 7.09 22.14 -10.01
C GLY A 74 6.08 21.41 -9.13
N LEU A 75 6.43 20.98 -7.92
CA LEU A 75 5.51 20.43 -6.93
C LEU A 75 4.39 21.42 -6.59
N ASP A 76 4.70 22.70 -6.56
CA ASP A 76 3.79 23.83 -6.33
C ASP A 76 2.67 23.99 -7.38
N ARG A 77 2.75 23.27 -8.50
CA ARG A 77 1.65 23.20 -9.51
C ARG A 77 0.53 22.25 -9.07
N TYR A 78 0.82 21.30 -8.17
CA TYR A 78 -0.10 20.24 -7.77
C TYR A 78 -0.63 20.42 -6.36
N VAL A 79 0.22 20.88 -5.42
CA VAL A 79 -0.11 20.93 -4.00
C VAL A 79 0.51 22.16 -3.31
N ARG A 80 0.00 22.48 -2.12
CA ARG A 80 0.71 23.28 -1.11
C ARG A 80 1.43 22.30 -0.19
N PRO A 81 2.74 22.07 -0.34
CA PRO A 81 3.45 21.11 0.47
C PRO A 81 3.72 21.67 1.87
N GLU A 82 3.53 20.80 2.87
CA GLU A 82 4.04 20.96 4.22
C GLU A 82 4.98 19.79 4.53
N PHE A 83 5.83 19.92 5.52
CA PHE A 83 6.76 18.86 5.87
C PHE A 83 7.06 18.82 7.36
N GLU A 84 7.36 17.63 7.87
CA GLU A 84 7.94 17.40 9.19
C GLU A 84 8.92 16.22 9.17
N GLN A 85 9.95 16.34 9.99
CA GLN A 85 10.91 15.26 10.19
C GLN A 85 10.49 14.41 11.38
N PHE A 86 9.91 13.23 11.14
CA PHE A 86 9.55 12.28 12.20
C PHE A 86 10.75 11.46 12.67
N ALA A 87 11.51 10.92 11.72
CA ALA A 87 12.77 10.21 11.94
C ALA A 87 13.67 10.39 10.72
N ASN A 88 14.95 10.04 10.81
CA ASN A 88 15.85 10.03 9.65
C ASN A 88 16.83 8.85 9.73
N VAL A 89 16.25 7.64 9.63
CA VAL A 89 16.97 6.38 9.83
C VAL A 89 16.73 5.39 8.68
N ALA A 90 17.47 4.30 8.63
CA ALA A 90 17.13 3.16 7.78
C ALA A 90 15.77 2.56 8.24
N SER A 91 14.95 2.05 7.33
CA SER A 91 13.65 1.49 7.71
C SER A 91 13.76 0.31 8.68
N SER A 92 14.79 -0.52 8.53
CA SER A 92 15.09 -1.63 9.45
C SER A 92 15.46 -1.19 10.88
N SER A 93 15.73 0.09 11.09
CA SER A 93 16.05 0.68 12.41
C SER A 93 14.82 1.32 13.07
N LEU A 94 13.69 1.42 12.39
CA LEU A 94 12.45 1.87 13.01
C LEU A 94 11.95 0.80 13.98
N THR A 95 11.70 1.23 15.22
CA THR A 95 11.17 0.34 16.26
C THR A 95 9.64 0.22 16.16
N LEU A 96 9.07 -0.84 16.73
CA LEU A 96 7.61 -1.00 16.82
C LEU A 96 6.95 0.15 17.60
N LYS A 97 7.63 0.71 18.59
CA LYS A 97 7.19 1.90 19.33
C LYS A 97 7.09 3.13 18.40
N GLN A 98 8.06 3.29 17.49
CA GLN A 98 8.01 4.36 16.50
C GLN A 98 6.92 4.15 15.46
N TRP A 99 6.55 2.91 15.10
CA TRP A 99 5.38 2.66 14.26
C TRP A 99 4.08 3.13 14.92
N VAL A 100 3.90 2.82 16.21
CA VAL A 100 2.74 3.30 17.00
C VAL A 100 2.72 4.83 17.02
N ALA A 101 3.85 5.46 17.35
CA ALA A 101 3.97 6.93 17.38
C ALA A 101 3.70 7.57 16.00
N LEU A 102 4.14 6.95 14.91
CA LEU A 102 3.89 7.43 13.54
C LEU A 102 2.38 7.40 13.21
N ALA A 103 1.69 6.30 13.53
CA ALA A 103 0.25 6.20 13.33
C ALA A 103 -0.52 7.22 14.18
N GLN A 104 -0.14 7.37 15.45
CA GLN A 104 -0.71 8.38 16.35
C GLN A 104 -0.51 9.80 15.80
N ARG A 105 0.69 10.10 15.27
CA ARG A 105 1.00 11.41 14.69
C ARG A 105 0.13 11.68 13.46
N ILE A 106 0.00 10.73 12.53
CA ILE A 106 -0.83 10.88 11.33
C ILE A 106 -2.30 11.09 11.71
N ASN A 107 -2.82 10.32 12.67
CA ASN A 107 -4.18 10.49 13.16
C ASN A 107 -4.40 11.87 13.80
N THR A 108 -3.42 12.36 14.54
CA THR A 108 -3.43 13.71 15.14
C THR A 108 -3.44 14.79 14.05
N LEU A 109 -2.59 14.67 13.02
CA LEU A 109 -2.54 15.61 11.90
C LEU A 109 -3.90 15.76 11.22
N PHE A 110 -4.59 14.65 10.90
CA PHE A 110 -5.90 14.69 10.26
C PHE A 110 -7.01 15.25 11.16
N LYS A 111 -6.85 15.11 12.48
CA LYS A 111 -7.80 15.66 13.46
C LYS A 111 -7.61 17.16 13.68
N GLU A 112 -6.35 17.62 13.77
CA GLU A 112 -6.00 19.01 14.07
C GLU A 112 -6.07 19.92 12.86
N ASP A 113 -5.88 19.35 11.64
CA ASP A 113 -5.89 20.11 10.38
C ASP A 113 -6.93 19.52 9.41
N PRO A 114 -8.19 20.01 9.49
CA PRO A 114 -9.27 19.57 8.58
C PRO A 114 -8.97 19.84 7.10
N ASP A 115 -8.18 20.88 6.80
CA ASP A 115 -7.83 21.26 5.43
C ASP A 115 -6.71 20.38 4.83
N LEU A 116 -6.02 19.61 5.65
CA LEU A 116 -5.02 18.64 5.19
C LEU A 116 -5.69 17.59 4.31
N THR A 117 -5.35 17.56 3.03
CA THR A 117 -5.95 16.65 2.05
C THR A 117 -5.40 15.24 2.16
N GLY A 118 -4.09 15.10 2.39
CA GLY A 118 -3.41 13.81 2.50
C GLY A 118 -2.03 13.92 3.15
N VAL A 119 -1.45 12.77 3.45
CA VAL A 119 -0.11 12.64 4.03
C VAL A 119 0.74 11.75 3.14
N VAL A 120 1.99 12.18 2.89
CA VAL A 120 3.03 11.35 2.26
C VAL A 120 4.02 10.94 3.34
N VAL A 121 4.38 9.66 3.39
CA VAL A 121 5.37 9.13 4.34
C VAL A 121 6.56 8.60 3.54
N THR A 122 7.76 9.10 3.79
CA THR A 122 8.96 8.43 3.23
C THR A 122 9.36 7.24 4.08
N SER A 123 9.82 6.17 3.45
CA SER A 123 10.35 4.99 4.14
C SER A 123 11.50 4.36 3.35
N GLY A 124 12.45 3.75 4.05
CA GLY A 124 13.39 2.85 3.40
C GLY A 124 12.67 1.60 2.88
N THR A 125 13.10 1.11 1.74
CA THR A 125 12.39 0.06 0.99
C THR A 125 12.41 -1.32 1.66
N ASP A 126 13.34 -1.60 2.60
CA ASP A 126 13.51 -2.94 3.18
C ASP A 126 12.32 -3.38 4.04
N THR A 127 11.68 -2.45 4.77
CA THR A 127 10.50 -2.71 5.59
C THR A 127 9.33 -1.77 5.25
N LEU A 128 9.35 -1.16 4.06
CA LEU A 128 8.32 -0.24 3.60
C LEU A 128 6.93 -0.89 3.61
N GLU A 129 6.82 -2.11 3.09
CA GLU A 129 5.55 -2.85 3.04
C GLU A 129 4.95 -3.11 4.41
N GLU A 130 5.82 -3.32 5.42
CA GLU A 130 5.39 -3.53 6.81
C GLU A 130 4.87 -2.23 7.42
N THR A 131 5.62 -1.14 7.27
CA THR A 131 5.20 0.20 7.72
C THR A 131 3.89 0.61 7.06
N ALA A 132 3.76 0.43 5.75
CA ALA A 132 2.56 0.77 5.01
C ALA A 132 1.34 -0.03 5.50
N TYR A 133 1.47 -1.34 5.70
CA TYR A 133 0.36 -2.16 6.17
C TYR A 133 0.00 -1.88 7.64
N PHE A 134 0.98 -1.58 8.49
CA PHE A 134 0.70 -1.13 9.86
C PHE A 134 -0.15 0.16 9.86
N LEU A 135 0.21 1.14 9.03
CA LEU A 135 -0.57 2.37 8.89
C LEU A 135 -1.96 2.11 8.29
N ASP A 136 -2.08 1.18 7.34
CA ASP A 136 -3.35 0.77 6.73
C ASP A 136 -4.35 0.23 7.75
N LEU A 137 -3.85 -0.45 8.79
CA LEU A 137 -4.65 -0.98 9.87
C LEU A 137 -4.92 0.02 11.00
N THR A 138 -4.16 1.11 11.13
CA THR A 138 -4.17 1.97 12.34
C THR A 138 -4.49 3.44 12.09
N VAL A 139 -4.43 3.93 10.86
CA VAL A 139 -4.90 5.26 10.50
C VAL A 139 -6.42 5.27 10.47
N ARG A 140 -7.03 6.27 11.16
CA ARG A 140 -8.48 6.37 11.36
C ARG A 140 -9.09 7.49 10.50
N SER A 141 -8.74 7.54 9.22
CA SER A 141 -9.21 8.55 8.27
C SER A 141 -9.45 7.93 6.90
N ASP A 142 -10.35 8.52 6.12
CA ASP A 142 -10.50 8.20 4.70
C ASP A 142 -9.57 9.04 3.80
N LYS A 143 -8.86 10.04 4.39
CA LYS A 143 -7.89 10.85 3.66
C LYS A 143 -6.69 9.99 3.25
N PRO A 144 -6.13 10.21 2.04
CA PRO A 144 -5.01 9.41 1.55
C PRO A 144 -3.78 9.49 2.44
N VAL A 145 -3.19 8.33 2.73
CA VAL A 145 -1.82 8.20 3.24
C VAL A 145 -1.03 7.43 2.19
N VAL A 146 0.06 8.01 1.71
CA VAL A 146 0.88 7.45 0.64
C VAL A 146 2.29 7.20 1.17
N VAL A 147 2.74 5.96 1.12
CA VAL A 147 4.11 5.58 1.52
C VAL A 147 4.98 5.48 0.28
N VAL A 148 6.13 6.18 0.32
CA VAL A 148 7.05 6.32 -0.79
C VAL A 148 8.47 5.99 -0.34
N GLY A 149 9.25 5.40 -1.24
CA GLY A 149 10.68 5.15 -1.04
C GLY A 149 11.46 5.29 -2.33
N SER A 150 12.73 4.93 -2.30
CA SER A 150 13.53 4.73 -3.51
C SER A 150 14.50 3.58 -3.35
N MET A 151 14.78 2.89 -4.44
CA MET A 151 15.76 1.81 -4.49
C MET A 151 17.19 2.35 -4.62
N ARG A 152 17.36 3.50 -5.28
CA ARG A 152 18.63 4.20 -5.41
C ARG A 152 18.65 5.42 -4.49
N ASN A 153 19.83 5.80 -4.06
CA ASN A 153 20.03 6.99 -3.23
C ASN A 153 20.28 8.24 -4.09
N PRO A 154 20.11 9.45 -3.55
CA PRO A 154 20.28 10.72 -4.29
C PRO A 154 21.66 10.93 -4.93
N SER A 155 22.70 10.28 -4.45
CA SER A 155 24.06 10.37 -5.02
C SER A 155 24.32 9.36 -6.14
N THR A 156 23.35 8.51 -6.46
CA THR A 156 23.46 7.45 -7.48
C THR A 156 22.83 7.88 -8.78
N LEU A 157 23.51 7.62 -9.90
CA LEU A 157 22.93 7.86 -11.23
C LEU A 157 21.65 7.06 -11.42
N GLY A 158 20.59 7.73 -11.90
CA GLY A 158 19.27 7.15 -12.05
C GLY A 158 18.49 7.06 -10.73
N TYR A 159 18.81 7.93 -9.75
CA TYR A 159 17.96 8.13 -8.57
C TYR A 159 16.53 8.45 -8.98
N GLU A 160 15.60 7.63 -8.50
CA GLU A 160 14.18 7.75 -8.85
C GLU A 160 13.34 8.38 -7.71
N GLY A 161 13.95 8.63 -6.55
CA GLY A 161 13.21 9.03 -5.36
C GLY A 161 12.48 10.37 -5.49
N ALA A 162 13.01 11.34 -6.25
CA ALA A 162 12.31 12.62 -6.47
C ALA A 162 11.06 12.43 -7.35
N ALA A 163 11.10 11.54 -8.34
CA ALA A 163 9.93 11.19 -9.16
C ALA A 163 8.88 10.48 -8.32
N ASN A 164 9.25 9.39 -7.63
CA ASN A 164 8.36 8.66 -6.73
C ASN A 164 7.71 9.57 -5.68
N LEU A 165 8.47 10.52 -5.13
CA LEU A 165 7.96 11.44 -4.12
C LEU A 165 6.95 12.44 -4.71
N LEU A 166 7.23 13.00 -5.90
CA LEU A 166 6.29 13.86 -6.64
C LEU A 166 4.98 13.12 -6.93
N GLU A 167 5.07 11.88 -7.39
CA GLU A 167 3.92 11.01 -7.64
C GLU A 167 3.13 10.76 -6.34
N GLY A 168 3.83 10.48 -5.24
CA GLY A 168 3.23 10.34 -3.93
C GLY A 168 2.41 11.56 -3.50
N PHE A 169 2.92 12.77 -3.75
CA PHE A 169 2.19 14.01 -3.49
C PHE A 169 0.96 14.17 -4.40
N ARG A 170 1.09 13.83 -5.69
CA ARG A 170 -0.03 13.87 -6.65
C ARG A 170 -1.14 12.90 -6.22
N VAL A 171 -0.78 11.68 -5.83
CA VAL A 171 -1.75 10.66 -5.34
C VAL A 171 -2.38 11.10 -4.02
N ALA A 172 -1.61 11.68 -3.09
CA ALA A 172 -2.14 12.17 -1.81
C ALA A 172 -3.11 13.36 -1.97
N ALA A 173 -3.00 14.10 -3.09
CA ALA A 173 -3.89 15.19 -3.46
C ALA A 173 -5.12 14.73 -4.25
N GLU A 174 -5.12 13.50 -4.80
CA GLU A 174 -6.14 13.02 -5.72
C GLU A 174 -7.43 12.63 -4.97
N PRO A 175 -8.58 13.24 -5.29
CA PRO A 175 -9.85 12.92 -4.64
C PRO A 175 -10.23 11.43 -4.76
N ALA A 176 -9.90 10.80 -5.89
CA ALA A 176 -10.18 9.38 -6.14
C ALA A 176 -9.34 8.43 -5.26
N ALA A 177 -8.31 8.92 -4.58
CA ALA A 177 -7.51 8.14 -3.63
C ALA A 177 -8.18 7.99 -2.24
N ARG A 178 -9.19 8.82 -1.93
CA ARG A 178 -9.89 8.73 -0.64
C ARG A 178 -10.57 7.38 -0.46
N GLY A 179 -10.46 6.84 0.76
CA GLY A 179 -11.08 5.57 1.14
C GLY A 179 -10.46 4.32 0.50
N LYS A 180 -9.28 4.46 -0.13
CA LYS A 180 -8.56 3.32 -0.73
C LYS A 180 -7.51 2.69 0.21
N GLY A 181 -7.54 3.04 1.50
CA GLY A 181 -6.52 2.60 2.44
C GLY A 181 -5.21 3.35 2.28
N VAL A 182 -4.15 2.81 2.85
CA VAL A 182 -2.79 3.31 2.65
C VAL A 182 -2.26 2.79 1.31
N LEU A 183 -1.69 3.72 0.54
CA LEU A 183 -1.17 3.45 -0.79
C LEU A 183 0.37 3.42 -0.77
N VAL A 184 0.95 2.57 -1.59
CA VAL A 184 2.40 2.53 -1.82
C VAL A 184 2.65 2.94 -3.26
N VAL A 185 3.43 4.02 -3.45
CA VAL A 185 3.68 4.60 -4.77
C VAL A 185 5.18 4.62 -5.03
N LEU A 186 5.60 3.83 -6.02
CA LEU A 186 6.95 3.78 -6.55
C LEU A 186 6.88 3.34 -8.03
N ASN A 187 7.77 3.87 -8.84
CA ASN A 187 7.96 3.45 -10.23
C ASN A 187 6.66 3.54 -11.04
N ASP A 188 6.00 4.70 -10.95
CA ASP A 188 4.72 5.07 -11.60
C ASP A 188 3.49 4.23 -11.17
N GLU A 189 3.67 3.22 -10.28
CA GLU A 189 2.62 2.31 -9.85
C GLU A 189 2.02 2.68 -8.49
N ILE A 190 0.70 2.57 -8.39
CA ILE A 190 -0.06 2.71 -7.15
C ILE A 190 -0.50 1.34 -6.67
N ASN A 191 0.03 0.91 -5.54
CA ASN A 191 -0.25 -0.37 -4.94
C ASN A 191 -1.00 -0.23 -3.60
N SER A 192 -1.84 -1.22 -3.24
CA SER A 192 -2.40 -1.32 -1.89
C SER A 192 -1.33 -1.75 -0.88
N ALA A 193 -1.26 -1.09 0.26
CA ALA A 193 -0.37 -1.48 1.35
C ALA A 193 -0.56 -2.94 1.80
N ARG A 194 -1.79 -3.44 1.73
CA ARG A 194 -2.12 -4.83 2.08
C ARG A 194 -1.50 -5.84 1.11
N GLU A 195 -1.42 -5.51 -0.18
CA GLU A 195 -1.14 -6.49 -1.24
C GLU A 195 0.29 -6.42 -1.76
N VAL A 196 0.90 -5.22 -1.70
CA VAL A 196 2.23 -4.99 -2.24
C VAL A 196 3.31 -5.70 -1.43
N THR A 197 4.35 -6.20 -2.11
CA THR A 197 5.54 -6.73 -1.46
C THR A 197 6.80 -6.40 -2.26
N LYS A 198 7.93 -6.26 -1.56
CA LYS A 198 9.25 -6.12 -2.18
C LYS A 198 9.68 -7.48 -2.73
N THR A 199 9.73 -7.61 -4.06
CA THR A 199 9.97 -8.88 -4.75
C THR A 199 11.40 -9.08 -5.23
N ASP A 200 12.19 -8.00 -5.28
CA ASP A 200 13.59 -8.00 -5.69
C ASP A 200 14.41 -7.10 -4.77
N ALA A 201 15.64 -7.47 -4.52
CA ALA A 201 16.53 -6.75 -3.61
C ALA A 201 17.07 -5.44 -4.21
N LEU A 202 17.15 -5.29 -5.53
CA LEU A 202 17.90 -4.24 -6.21
C LEU A 202 17.14 -3.49 -7.30
N ARG A 203 16.15 -4.14 -7.96
CA ARG A 203 15.46 -3.58 -9.13
C ARG A 203 14.46 -2.50 -8.73
N LEU A 204 14.24 -1.52 -9.63
CA LEU A 204 13.29 -0.43 -9.39
C LEU A 204 11.84 -0.93 -9.34
N GLU A 205 11.47 -1.84 -10.22
CA GLU A 205 10.15 -2.46 -10.34
C GLU A 205 9.92 -3.57 -9.29
N THR A 206 10.37 -3.37 -8.07
CA THR A 206 10.39 -4.41 -7.03
C THR A 206 9.12 -4.49 -6.20
N PHE A 207 8.37 -3.40 -6.09
CA PHE A 207 7.13 -3.38 -5.30
C PHE A 207 5.96 -3.83 -6.15
N GLN A 208 5.51 -5.06 -5.95
CA GLN A 208 4.49 -5.70 -6.77
C GLN A 208 3.37 -6.33 -5.94
N SER A 209 2.14 -6.20 -6.42
CA SER A 209 0.95 -6.88 -5.91
C SER A 209 0.69 -8.13 -6.74
N ARG A 210 1.51 -9.20 -6.55
CA ARG A 210 1.64 -10.36 -7.44
C ARG A 210 0.33 -11.04 -7.85
N ALA A 211 -0.61 -11.23 -6.93
CA ALA A 211 -1.85 -11.93 -7.21
C ALA A 211 -2.99 -11.00 -7.65
N TYR A 212 -2.84 -9.69 -7.45
CA TYR A 212 -3.92 -8.71 -7.55
C TYR A 212 -3.68 -7.63 -8.59
N GLY A 213 -2.42 -7.34 -8.94
CA GLY A 213 -2.02 -6.21 -9.77
C GLY A 213 -2.12 -4.87 -9.05
N VAL A 214 -1.71 -3.81 -9.74
CA VAL A 214 -1.73 -2.45 -9.23
C VAL A 214 -3.16 -1.93 -9.00
N LEU A 215 -3.35 -1.01 -8.07
CA LEU A 215 -4.60 -0.26 -7.94
C LEU A 215 -4.76 0.76 -9.06
N GLY A 216 -3.67 1.33 -9.53
CA GLY A 216 -3.63 2.37 -10.54
C GLY A 216 -2.21 2.77 -10.89
N VAL A 217 -2.09 3.85 -11.64
CA VAL A 217 -0.81 4.42 -12.09
C VAL A 217 -0.83 5.93 -11.98
N VAL A 218 0.37 6.53 -12.03
CA VAL A 218 0.56 7.99 -12.10
C VAL A 218 1.13 8.35 -13.46
N ASP A 219 0.24 8.67 -14.41
CA ASP A 219 0.65 9.15 -15.72
C ASP A 219 1.06 10.63 -15.69
N SER A 220 1.72 11.10 -16.73
CA SER A 220 2.18 12.50 -16.83
C SER A 220 1.04 13.51 -16.72
N ASP A 221 -0.14 13.19 -17.26
CA ASP A 221 -1.32 14.05 -17.27
C ASP A 221 -2.19 13.90 -16.01
N ARG A 222 -2.31 12.69 -15.43
CA ARG A 222 -3.23 12.42 -14.30
C ARG A 222 -2.88 11.17 -13.51
N VAL A 223 -3.51 11.04 -12.34
CA VAL A 223 -3.58 9.80 -11.55
C VAL A 223 -4.76 8.97 -12.03
N VAL A 224 -4.56 7.66 -12.26
CA VAL A 224 -5.60 6.75 -12.75
C VAL A 224 -5.73 5.55 -11.82
N PHE A 225 -6.96 5.24 -11.39
CA PHE A 225 -7.26 4.02 -10.63
C PHE A 225 -8.05 3.04 -11.48
N TYR A 226 -7.62 1.77 -11.50
CA TYR A 226 -8.23 0.69 -12.28
C TYR A 226 -9.17 -0.19 -11.45
N ARG A 227 -8.94 -0.28 -10.13
CA ARG A 227 -9.73 -1.14 -9.25
C ARG A 227 -9.91 -0.55 -7.84
N ALA A 228 -10.78 -1.18 -7.05
CA ALA A 228 -11.04 -0.81 -5.66
C ALA A 228 -10.36 -1.79 -4.69
N VAL A 229 -10.14 -1.32 -3.46
CA VAL A 229 -9.76 -2.14 -2.32
C VAL A 229 -11.02 -2.78 -1.74
N VAL A 230 -10.97 -4.09 -1.44
CA VAL A 230 -12.13 -4.86 -0.96
C VAL A 230 -12.07 -5.10 0.55
N LYS A 231 -10.85 -5.21 1.11
CA LYS A 231 -10.64 -5.52 2.52
C LYS A 231 -10.77 -4.28 3.40
N ARG A 232 -11.10 -4.48 4.66
CA ARG A 232 -11.19 -3.39 5.67
C ARG A 232 -9.84 -2.72 5.82
N ASN A 233 -9.87 -1.40 5.92
CA ASN A 233 -8.67 -0.58 6.05
C ASN A 233 -8.99 0.76 6.73
N THR A 234 -8.00 1.49 7.12
CA THR A 234 -8.01 2.85 7.64
C THR A 234 -9.25 3.21 8.47
N LYS A 235 -10.17 4.07 7.99
CA LYS A 235 -11.36 4.52 8.77
C LYS A 235 -12.26 3.38 9.22
N ASP A 236 -12.30 2.30 8.47
CA ASP A 236 -13.15 1.13 8.75
C ASP A 236 -12.42 0.09 9.62
N SER A 237 -11.15 0.35 9.97
CA SER A 237 -10.37 -0.49 10.88
C SER A 237 -10.89 -0.40 12.32
N GLU A 238 -10.85 -1.51 13.02
CA GLU A 238 -11.20 -1.58 14.45
C GLU A 238 -9.99 -1.34 15.37
N PHE A 239 -8.77 -1.21 14.81
CA PHE A 239 -7.54 -1.07 15.61
C PHE A 239 -7.28 0.40 15.95
N ASP A 240 -7.50 0.74 17.21
CA ASP A 240 -7.18 2.06 17.78
C ASP A 240 -5.88 1.98 18.57
N VAL A 241 -4.87 2.71 18.12
CA VAL A 241 -3.55 2.76 18.76
C VAL A 241 -3.33 4.05 19.57
N SER A 242 -4.38 4.86 19.79
CA SER A 242 -4.27 6.17 20.45
C SER A 242 -3.71 6.09 21.89
N GLN A 243 -3.96 4.98 22.58
CA GLN A 243 -3.51 4.72 23.95
C GLN A 243 -2.50 3.56 24.02
N LEU A 244 -1.94 3.14 22.88
CA LEU A 244 -1.03 2.01 22.83
C LEU A 244 0.41 2.49 22.94
N ASP A 245 1.16 1.93 23.87
CA ASP A 245 2.60 2.20 24.02
C ASP A 245 3.47 1.15 23.33
N GLU A 246 3.05 -0.12 23.40
CA GLU A 246 3.82 -1.26 22.89
C GLU A 246 2.93 -2.28 22.20
N LEU A 247 3.50 -2.96 21.22
CA LEU A 247 2.87 -4.08 20.54
C LEU A 247 3.31 -5.41 21.16
N PRO A 248 2.43 -6.41 21.30
CA PRO A 248 2.81 -7.74 21.79
C PRO A 248 3.82 -8.38 20.84
N ARG A 249 4.77 -9.11 21.41
CA ARG A 249 5.78 -9.83 20.62
C ARG A 249 5.12 -10.95 19.81
N VAL A 250 5.31 -10.90 18.49
CA VAL A 250 4.93 -11.94 17.53
C VAL A 250 6.14 -12.22 16.64
N ASP A 251 6.55 -13.48 16.57
CA ASP A 251 7.70 -13.92 15.80
C ASP A 251 7.27 -14.70 14.55
N ILE A 252 8.15 -14.77 13.54
CA ILE A 252 7.92 -15.54 12.30
C ILE A 252 8.88 -16.70 12.25
N VAL A 253 8.37 -17.87 11.90
CA VAL A 253 9.16 -19.10 11.70
C VAL A 253 9.03 -19.57 10.27
N LEU A 254 10.17 -19.69 9.59
CA LEU A 254 10.24 -20.22 8.23
C LEU A 254 10.23 -21.76 8.26
N VAL A 255 9.41 -22.36 7.40
CA VAL A 255 9.44 -23.79 7.15
C VAL A 255 10.50 -24.12 6.09
N TYR A 256 11.41 -25.03 6.42
CA TYR A 256 12.39 -25.61 5.51
C TYR A 256 12.54 -27.11 5.80
N GLN A 257 13.15 -27.85 4.89
CA GLN A 257 13.29 -29.30 5.03
C GLN A 257 14.09 -29.65 6.31
N GLY A 258 13.52 -30.51 7.17
CA GLY A 258 14.14 -30.91 8.43
C GLY A 258 14.12 -29.88 9.54
N ALA A 259 13.29 -28.81 9.44
CA ALA A 259 13.18 -27.80 10.48
C ALA A 259 12.66 -28.37 11.80
N THR A 260 13.26 -27.95 12.93
CA THR A 260 12.88 -28.43 14.26
C THR A 260 11.83 -27.52 14.92
N GLY A 261 11.04 -28.09 15.84
CA GLY A 261 10.08 -27.36 16.67
C GLY A 261 10.73 -26.61 17.84
N ASP A 262 12.02 -26.82 18.09
CA ASP A 262 12.71 -26.23 19.23
C ASP A 262 12.82 -24.70 19.14
N VAL A 263 12.93 -24.16 17.91
CA VAL A 263 12.89 -22.73 17.67
C VAL A 263 11.56 -22.14 18.14
N ILE A 264 10.44 -22.81 17.83
CA ILE A 264 9.09 -22.37 18.27
C ILE A 264 8.99 -22.42 19.79
N LYS A 265 9.42 -23.52 20.42
CA LYS A 265 9.41 -23.67 21.88
C LYS A 265 10.21 -22.56 22.55
N SER A 266 11.43 -22.29 22.05
CA SER A 266 12.29 -21.22 22.56
C SER A 266 11.64 -19.84 22.46
N MET A 267 11.00 -19.50 21.34
CA MET A 267 10.26 -18.23 21.18
C MET A 267 9.14 -18.10 22.21
N VAL A 268 8.37 -19.16 22.43
CA VAL A 268 7.30 -19.21 23.42
C VAL A 268 7.86 -19.00 24.83
N ASP A 269 8.92 -19.72 25.21
CA ASP A 269 9.55 -19.62 26.53
C ASP A 269 10.18 -18.24 26.78
N GLN A 270 10.57 -17.54 25.72
CA GLN A 270 11.07 -16.16 25.76
C GLN A 270 9.94 -15.10 25.67
N GLY A 271 8.67 -15.49 25.78
CA GLY A 271 7.55 -14.59 25.93
C GLY A 271 6.86 -14.17 24.63
N ALA A 272 7.04 -14.85 23.51
CA ALA A 272 6.23 -14.63 22.33
C ALA A 272 4.75 -14.86 22.65
N ARG A 273 3.89 -13.92 22.22
CA ARG A 273 2.42 -13.99 22.39
C ARG A 273 1.74 -14.56 21.17
N GLY A 274 2.44 -14.58 20.04
CA GLY A 274 2.00 -15.16 18.78
C GLY A 274 3.18 -15.64 17.93
N ILE A 275 2.93 -16.64 17.10
CA ILE A 275 3.89 -17.17 16.14
C ILE A 275 3.22 -17.21 14.77
N VAL A 276 3.89 -16.70 13.75
CA VAL A 276 3.47 -16.87 12.35
C VAL A 276 4.34 -17.94 11.69
N ILE A 277 3.72 -18.95 11.15
CA ILE A 277 4.40 -20.02 10.39
C ILE A 277 4.39 -19.63 8.91
N ALA A 278 5.54 -19.30 8.36
CA ALA A 278 5.75 -19.15 6.91
C ALA A 278 5.89 -20.54 6.29
N SER A 279 4.76 -21.22 6.06
CA SER A 279 4.66 -22.63 5.70
C SER A 279 5.16 -22.93 4.29
N ALA A 280 5.51 -24.18 4.03
CA ALA A 280 5.81 -24.68 2.69
C ALA A 280 4.49 -24.96 1.95
N GLY A 281 4.15 -24.14 0.97
CA GLY A 281 2.89 -24.29 0.22
C GLY A 281 1.65 -23.99 1.08
N ALA A 282 0.65 -24.86 1.03
CA ALA A 282 -0.68 -24.65 1.62
C ALA A 282 -0.78 -25.05 3.11
N GLY A 283 0.21 -24.69 3.91
CA GLY A 283 0.17 -24.88 5.37
C GLY A 283 1.00 -26.07 5.87
N ALA A 284 1.82 -26.71 5.02
CA ALA A 284 2.69 -27.80 5.45
C ALA A 284 3.83 -27.29 6.35
N THR A 285 4.13 -28.07 7.38
CA THR A 285 5.30 -27.94 8.25
C THR A 285 6.32 -29.04 7.94
N SER A 286 7.50 -28.99 8.55
CA SER A 286 8.57 -29.96 8.34
C SER A 286 9.18 -30.41 9.66
N GLY A 287 9.83 -31.55 9.65
CA GLY A 287 10.49 -32.12 10.84
C GLY A 287 9.56 -32.14 12.06
N THR A 288 10.03 -31.62 13.19
CA THR A 288 9.27 -31.55 14.45
C THR A 288 8.55 -30.23 14.70
N GLN A 289 8.39 -29.37 13.68
CA GLN A 289 7.72 -28.08 13.86
C GLN A 289 6.28 -28.20 14.35
N PHE A 290 5.57 -29.28 13.95
CA PHE A 290 4.21 -29.51 14.44
C PHE A 290 4.15 -29.68 15.96
N GLU A 291 5.14 -30.36 16.56
CA GLU A 291 5.27 -30.49 18.02
C GLU A 291 5.48 -29.12 18.69
N GLY A 292 6.28 -28.25 18.07
CA GLY A 292 6.47 -26.87 18.51
C GLY A 292 5.18 -26.06 18.46
N ILE A 293 4.37 -26.22 17.40
CA ILE A 293 3.05 -25.59 17.26
C ILE A 293 2.09 -26.08 18.36
N GLN A 294 2.08 -27.38 18.65
CA GLN A 294 1.27 -27.93 19.75
C GLN A 294 1.72 -27.38 21.12
N TYR A 295 3.04 -27.29 21.32
CA TYR A 295 3.60 -26.67 22.53
C TYR A 295 3.13 -25.22 22.69
N ALA A 296 3.22 -24.39 21.64
CA ALA A 296 2.75 -23.01 21.65
C ALA A 296 1.26 -22.91 22.00
N ALA A 297 0.41 -23.71 21.36
CA ALA A 297 -1.01 -23.78 21.65
C ALA A 297 -1.29 -24.21 23.11
N GLY A 298 -0.56 -25.20 23.62
CA GLY A 298 -0.64 -25.66 25.03
C GLY A 298 -0.23 -24.57 26.05
N LYS A 299 0.59 -23.61 25.64
CA LYS A 299 0.99 -22.44 26.44
C LYS A 299 0.09 -21.21 26.23
N GLY A 300 -0.99 -21.34 25.45
CA GLY A 300 -1.90 -20.23 25.17
C GLY A 300 -1.35 -19.21 24.16
N VAL A 301 -0.35 -19.57 23.36
CA VAL A 301 0.23 -18.73 22.32
C VAL A 301 -0.48 -19.00 20.99
N PHE A 302 -0.93 -17.97 20.31
CA PHE A 302 -1.61 -18.08 19.02
C PHE A 302 -0.62 -18.39 17.91
N VAL A 303 -0.99 -19.32 17.03
CA VAL A 303 -0.19 -19.70 15.86
C VAL A 303 -0.97 -19.41 14.60
N VAL A 304 -0.46 -18.50 13.79
CA VAL A 304 -1.04 -18.15 12.48
C VAL A 304 -0.26 -18.87 11.38
N THR A 305 -0.96 -19.62 10.54
CA THR A 305 -0.36 -20.27 9.38
C THR A 305 -0.53 -19.41 8.14
N SER A 306 0.58 -18.93 7.60
CA SER A 306 0.73 -18.26 6.32
C SER A 306 1.58 -19.12 5.37
N THR A 307 1.98 -18.58 4.22
CA THR A 307 2.83 -19.29 3.26
C THR A 307 4.06 -18.48 2.85
N ARG A 308 5.20 -19.14 2.61
CA ARG A 308 6.42 -18.54 2.08
C ARG A 308 6.45 -18.44 0.55
N THR A 309 5.41 -18.91 -0.13
CA THR A 309 5.38 -18.98 -1.61
C THR A 309 5.19 -17.62 -2.29
N GLY A 310 4.90 -16.58 -1.50
CA GLY A 310 4.69 -15.22 -2.00
C GLY A 310 3.30 -14.93 -2.56
N SER A 311 2.45 -15.95 -2.70
CA SER A 311 1.03 -15.81 -3.07
C SER A 311 0.28 -17.08 -2.70
N GLY A 312 -1.05 -17.01 -2.73
CA GLY A 312 -1.95 -18.11 -2.40
C GLY A 312 -2.61 -17.96 -1.04
N ARG A 313 -3.62 -18.78 -0.79
CA ARG A 313 -4.49 -18.68 0.38
C ARG A 313 -4.36 -19.89 1.27
N ILE A 314 -4.21 -19.66 2.57
CA ILE A 314 -4.35 -20.68 3.62
C ILE A 314 -5.76 -20.62 4.16
N ALA A 315 -6.59 -21.58 3.80
CA ALA A 315 -7.98 -21.62 4.24
C ALA A 315 -8.11 -21.99 5.72
N ALA A 316 -9.02 -21.31 6.42
CA ALA A 316 -9.41 -21.70 7.76
C ALA A 316 -9.97 -23.13 7.76
N ARG A 317 -9.46 -23.98 8.65
CA ARG A 317 -9.97 -25.35 8.80
C ARG A 317 -11.35 -25.26 9.47
N ARG A 318 -12.37 -25.84 8.84
CA ARG A 318 -13.66 -26.07 9.51
C ARG A 318 -13.43 -27.04 10.67
N ARG A 319 -13.62 -26.57 11.89
CA ARG A 319 -13.66 -27.41 13.08
C ARG A 319 -15.10 -27.45 13.57
N PRO A 320 -15.61 -28.61 14.05
CA PRO A 320 -16.84 -28.63 14.80
C PRO A 320 -16.69 -27.64 15.98
N ALA A 321 -17.63 -26.75 16.13
CA ALA A 321 -17.64 -25.83 17.27
C ALA A 321 -17.89 -26.66 18.54
N THR A 322 -16.86 -26.82 19.37
CA THR A 322 -17.01 -27.33 20.72
C THR A 322 -17.19 -26.12 21.61
N PRO A 323 -18.36 -25.94 22.24
CA PRO A 323 -18.60 -24.80 23.12
C PRO A 323 -17.51 -24.71 24.20
N GLY A 324 -16.89 -23.52 24.35
CA GLY A 324 -15.85 -23.28 25.35
C GLY A 324 -14.43 -23.73 24.95
N GLN A 325 -14.23 -24.34 23.77
CA GLN A 325 -12.89 -24.70 23.31
C GLN A 325 -12.20 -23.52 22.66
N GLN A 326 -11.08 -23.09 23.22
CA GLN A 326 -10.25 -22.03 22.68
C GLN A 326 -9.51 -22.49 21.41
N VAL A 327 -9.53 -21.63 20.39
CA VAL A 327 -8.82 -21.84 19.13
C VAL A 327 -7.50 -21.09 19.15
N TYR A 328 -6.38 -21.79 19.06
CA TYR A 328 -5.04 -21.20 19.03
C TYR A 328 -4.37 -21.26 17.65
N GLN A 329 -4.94 -21.97 16.69
CA GLN A 329 -4.41 -22.09 15.33
C GLN A 329 -5.32 -21.36 14.35
N ILE A 330 -4.77 -20.33 13.75
CA ILE A 330 -5.43 -19.36 12.87
C ILE A 330 -4.88 -19.52 11.45
N ALA A 331 -5.72 -19.35 10.45
CA ALA A 331 -5.31 -19.28 9.05
C ALA A 331 -5.11 -17.82 8.63
N ALA A 332 -3.98 -17.53 8.01
CA ALA A 332 -3.67 -16.17 7.55
C ALA A 332 -4.48 -15.74 6.31
N GLU A 333 -5.31 -16.60 5.77
CA GLU A 333 -5.95 -16.40 4.48
C GLU A 333 -4.88 -16.13 3.39
N ASP A 334 -4.92 -15.01 2.71
CA ASP A 334 -3.98 -14.62 1.67
C ASP A 334 -2.87 -13.67 2.14
N LEU A 335 -2.80 -13.36 3.44
CA LEU A 335 -1.76 -12.49 3.97
C LEU A 335 -0.38 -13.14 3.96
N ALA A 336 0.61 -12.41 3.43
CA ALA A 336 2.02 -12.77 3.53
C ALA A 336 2.47 -12.82 5.00
N PRO A 337 3.51 -13.59 5.36
CA PRO A 337 3.94 -13.77 6.74
C PRO A 337 4.23 -12.47 7.49
N LEU A 338 4.88 -11.49 6.86
CA LEU A 338 5.18 -10.19 7.45
C LEU A 338 3.91 -9.44 7.85
N LYS A 339 2.91 -9.43 6.97
CA LYS A 339 1.63 -8.76 7.20
C LYS A 339 0.74 -9.53 8.18
N ALA A 340 0.74 -10.85 8.11
CA ALA A 340 0.07 -11.70 9.09
C ALA A 340 0.60 -11.45 10.52
N ARG A 341 1.91 -11.22 10.67
CA ARG A 341 2.53 -10.82 11.93
C ARG A 341 1.97 -9.50 12.44
N ILE A 342 1.86 -8.49 11.59
CA ILE A 342 1.34 -7.17 11.96
C ILE A 342 -0.11 -7.26 12.41
N LEU A 343 -0.95 -7.95 11.63
CA LEU A 343 -2.36 -8.14 11.98
C LEU A 343 -2.51 -8.90 13.30
N LEU A 344 -1.71 -9.95 13.55
CA LEU A 344 -1.74 -10.68 14.80
C LEU A 344 -1.31 -9.83 16.00
N MET A 345 -0.27 -9.00 15.86
CA MET A 345 0.13 -8.06 16.91
C MET A 345 -1.03 -7.15 17.31
N LEU A 346 -1.72 -6.57 16.34
CA LEU A 346 -2.86 -5.68 16.58
C LEU A 346 -4.08 -6.45 17.14
N ALA A 347 -4.41 -7.62 16.61
CA ALA A 347 -5.49 -8.47 17.10
C ALA A 347 -5.30 -8.83 18.59
N LEU A 348 -4.08 -9.16 19.01
CA LEU A 348 -3.74 -9.51 20.39
C LEU A 348 -3.83 -8.32 21.37
N THR A 349 -3.87 -7.08 20.89
CA THR A 349 -4.20 -5.92 21.75
C THR A 349 -5.69 -5.82 22.04
N LYS A 350 -6.55 -6.48 21.25
CA LYS A 350 -8.00 -6.38 21.33
C LYS A 350 -8.66 -7.61 21.99
N THR A 351 -8.17 -8.79 21.66
CA THR A 351 -8.85 -10.04 22.07
C THR A 351 -7.87 -11.17 22.33
N LYS A 352 -8.36 -12.14 23.12
CA LYS A 352 -7.74 -13.46 23.30
C LYS A 352 -8.64 -14.58 22.79
N ASP A 353 -9.71 -14.26 22.05
CA ASP A 353 -10.60 -15.24 21.42
C ASP A 353 -10.08 -15.57 20.02
N GLY A 354 -9.71 -16.82 19.79
CA GLY A 354 -9.19 -17.26 18.50
C GLY A 354 -10.19 -17.22 17.36
N ASN A 355 -11.50 -17.32 17.63
CA ASN A 355 -12.52 -17.16 16.59
C ASN A 355 -12.59 -15.71 16.14
N GLU A 356 -12.47 -14.78 17.07
CA GLU A 356 -12.46 -13.36 16.79
C GLU A 356 -11.19 -12.96 16.02
N ILE A 357 -10.02 -13.53 16.40
CA ILE A 357 -8.79 -13.34 15.63
C ILE A 357 -8.96 -13.91 14.21
N GLN A 358 -9.56 -15.10 14.04
CA GLN A 358 -9.81 -15.67 12.69
C GLN A 358 -10.75 -14.79 11.86
N ARG A 359 -11.79 -14.18 12.48
CA ARG A 359 -12.64 -13.20 11.80
C ARG A 359 -11.81 -12.02 11.27
N MET A 360 -10.94 -11.46 12.12
CA MET A 360 -10.04 -10.36 11.71
C MET A 360 -9.19 -10.76 10.49
N PHE A 361 -8.59 -11.94 10.47
CA PHE A 361 -7.84 -12.43 9.31
C PHE A 361 -8.69 -12.62 8.06
N SER A 362 -9.99 -12.84 8.20
CA SER A 362 -10.90 -12.96 7.05
C SER A 362 -11.36 -11.61 6.50
N GLU A 363 -11.41 -10.56 7.32
CA GLU A 363 -11.94 -9.24 6.97
C GLU A 363 -10.84 -8.25 6.52
N TYR A 364 -9.65 -8.37 7.05
CA TYR A 364 -8.49 -7.51 6.77
C TYR A 364 -7.50 -8.06 5.74
#